data_1b98e7a341e0937c12d60aa243298d6b
#
_entry.id   1b98e7a341e0937c12d60aa243298d6b
#
_cell.length_a   1.000
_cell.length_b   1.000
_cell.length_c   1.000
_cell.angle_alpha   90.00
_cell.angle_beta   90.00
_cell.angle_gamma   90.00
#
_symmetry.space_group_name_H-M   'P 1'
#
loop_
_entity.id
_entity.type
_entity.pdbx_description
1 polymer ?
#
loop_
_entity_poly.entity_id
_entity_poly.type
_entity_poly.pdbx_seq_one_letter_code
_entity_poly.pdbx_strand_id
1 'polypeptide(L)'
;MNDAVREHYTPAGLTERLKAVLGPETRPLTPQQLGALDQFHTRGLAATAELAKLVGITADSSVLDIGSGIGGPARFLAATYGCRVTGVDLSESFVEAARYLTARTGQSDLISFQTANALELPFGDGTFDVVLLQHVAMNIADRAGLYREIRRVLKSGGRFAMFDVVLNGGEPHYPVPWARTAQTSFLLTANATREAIERAGFRQSVSQDDTEAAKDFFAQLRASGPPPTPNLGVVMGPDFPQLAGNLGRSLMEGRLGVLTAVFQST
;
A
#
# COMPACT_ATOMS: atom_id res chain seq x y z
N MET A 1 18.33 9.04 -2.25
CA MET A 1 17.50 7.82 -2.36
C MET A 1 16.00 8.13 -2.35
N ASN A 2 15.53 8.99 -1.44
CA ASN A 2 14.12 9.43 -1.43
C ASN A 2 13.71 10.19 -2.71
N ASP A 3 14.65 10.88 -3.38
CA ASP A 3 14.35 11.64 -4.58
C ASP A 3 13.96 10.75 -5.77
N ALA A 4 14.64 9.63 -5.98
CA ALA A 4 14.31 8.69 -7.07
C ALA A 4 12.94 8.02 -6.87
N VAL A 5 12.58 7.70 -5.60
CA VAL A 5 11.25 7.18 -5.27
C VAL A 5 10.20 8.27 -5.45
N ARG A 6 10.49 9.49 -5.00
CA ARG A 6 9.59 10.64 -5.18
C ARG A 6 9.34 10.92 -6.67
N GLU A 7 10.38 10.98 -7.49
CA GLU A 7 10.26 11.19 -8.95
C GLU A 7 9.41 10.10 -9.61
N HIS A 8 9.58 8.83 -9.20
CA HIS A 8 8.82 7.72 -9.74
C HIS A 8 7.31 7.85 -9.47
N TYR A 9 6.93 8.39 -8.31
CA TYR A 9 5.54 8.51 -7.84
C TYR A 9 5.01 9.96 -7.84
N THR A 10 5.57 10.87 -8.62
CA THR A 10 5.07 12.26 -8.71
C THR A 10 4.50 12.57 -10.11
N PRO A 11 3.33 12.05 -10.45
CA PRO A 11 2.67 12.40 -11.71
C PRO A 11 2.13 13.82 -11.64
N ALA A 12 2.63 14.70 -12.51
CA ALA A 12 2.15 16.08 -12.62
C ALA A 12 0.62 16.10 -12.93
N GLY A 13 -0.12 16.98 -12.24
CA GLY A 13 -1.54 17.21 -12.50
C GLY A 13 -2.44 16.01 -12.20
N LEU A 14 -2.07 15.13 -11.25
CA LEU A 14 -2.84 13.94 -10.91
C LEU A 14 -4.28 14.26 -10.50
N THR A 15 -4.48 15.22 -9.60
CA THR A 15 -5.81 15.60 -9.10
C THR A 15 -6.72 16.08 -10.25
N GLU A 16 -6.18 16.84 -11.20
CA GLU A 16 -6.95 17.30 -12.37
C GLU A 16 -7.33 16.14 -13.31
N ARG A 17 -6.42 15.17 -13.52
CA ARG A 17 -6.76 13.96 -14.28
C ARG A 17 -7.86 13.14 -13.59
N LEU A 18 -7.82 13.03 -12.26
CA LEU A 18 -8.87 12.36 -11.50
C LEU A 18 -10.21 13.09 -11.61
N LYS A 19 -10.21 14.42 -11.50
CA LYS A 19 -11.44 15.23 -11.75
C LYS A 19 -12.04 14.97 -13.12
N ALA A 20 -11.22 14.94 -14.16
CA ALA A 20 -11.66 14.73 -15.53
C ALA A 20 -12.34 13.37 -15.75
N VAL A 21 -11.86 12.30 -15.10
CA VAL A 21 -12.39 10.93 -15.29
C VAL A 21 -13.52 10.55 -14.32
N LEU A 22 -13.61 11.20 -13.15
CA LEU A 22 -14.60 10.86 -12.13
C LEU A 22 -15.92 11.64 -12.26
N GLY A 23 -15.98 12.61 -13.16
CA GLY A 23 -17.16 13.43 -13.40
C GLY A 23 -17.41 14.49 -12.30
N PRO A 24 -18.58 15.15 -12.33
CA PRO A 24 -18.84 16.33 -11.54
C PRO A 24 -18.75 16.09 -10.03
N GLU A 25 -18.26 17.09 -9.31
CA GLU A 25 -18.02 17.03 -7.85
C GLU A 25 -19.32 16.88 -7.04
N THR A 26 -20.45 17.24 -7.62
CA THR A 26 -21.77 17.11 -6.99
C THR A 26 -22.24 15.66 -6.83
N ARG A 27 -21.59 14.70 -7.51
CA ARG A 27 -21.93 13.28 -7.43
C ARG A 27 -21.07 12.61 -6.34
N PRO A 28 -21.63 12.14 -5.22
CA PRO A 28 -20.92 11.36 -4.24
C PRO A 28 -20.32 10.09 -4.86
N LEU A 29 -19.15 9.69 -4.36
CA LEU A 29 -18.50 8.45 -4.74
C LEU A 29 -18.48 7.48 -3.55
N THR A 30 -18.41 6.19 -3.84
CA THR A 30 -18.20 5.16 -2.81
C THR A 30 -16.79 4.58 -2.92
N PRO A 31 -16.20 4.05 -1.83
CA PRO A 31 -14.90 3.37 -1.88
C PRO A 31 -14.88 2.21 -2.90
N GLN A 32 -16.00 1.50 -3.07
CA GLN A 32 -16.13 0.40 -4.03
C GLN A 32 -16.02 0.89 -5.47
N GLN A 33 -16.57 2.05 -5.81
CA GLN A 33 -16.45 2.65 -7.15
C GLN A 33 -15.02 3.08 -7.46
N LEU A 34 -14.21 3.39 -6.44
CA LEU A 34 -12.82 3.78 -6.58
C LEU A 34 -11.85 2.59 -6.58
N GLY A 35 -12.30 1.38 -6.20
CA GLY A 35 -11.42 0.24 -5.95
C GLY A 35 -10.51 -0.17 -7.12
N ALA A 36 -10.96 0.00 -8.38
CA ALA A 36 -10.11 -0.25 -9.55
C ALA A 36 -9.05 0.85 -9.78
N LEU A 37 -9.23 2.02 -9.16
CA LEU A 37 -8.40 3.21 -9.33
C LEU A 37 -7.35 3.36 -8.21
N ASP A 38 -7.67 2.94 -6.98
CA ASP A 38 -6.99 3.37 -5.76
C ASP A 38 -6.35 2.26 -4.92
N GLN A 39 -6.34 1.02 -5.43
CA GLN A 39 -5.67 -0.11 -4.79
C GLN A 39 -4.40 -0.47 -5.55
N PHE A 40 -3.24 0.02 -5.10
CA PHE A 40 -1.95 -0.13 -5.80
C PHE A 40 -1.25 -1.48 -5.58
N HIS A 41 -1.82 -2.32 -4.76
CA HIS A 41 -1.29 -3.65 -4.47
C HIS A 41 -2.06 -4.76 -5.20
N THR A 42 -1.45 -5.92 -5.32
CA THR A 42 -2.09 -7.11 -5.89
C THR A 42 -3.36 -7.48 -5.12
N ARG A 43 -4.33 -8.11 -5.78
CA ARG A 43 -5.63 -8.52 -5.23
C ARG A 43 -6.55 -7.38 -4.77
N GLY A 44 -6.11 -6.12 -4.85
CA GLY A 44 -6.93 -4.93 -4.60
C GLY A 44 -7.68 -4.98 -3.26
N LEU A 45 -8.95 -4.57 -3.24
CA LEU A 45 -9.78 -4.50 -2.03
C LEU A 45 -9.83 -5.81 -1.23
N ALA A 46 -9.74 -6.97 -1.90
CA ALA A 46 -9.78 -8.26 -1.20
C ALA A 46 -8.58 -8.43 -0.25
N ALA A 47 -7.36 -8.05 -0.69
CA ALA A 47 -6.19 -8.12 0.16
C ALA A 47 -6.28 -7.16 1.36
N THR A 48 -6.76 -5.93 1.15
CA THR A 48 -6.98 -4.97 2.25
C THR A 48 -8.00 -5.50 3.26
N ALA A 49 -9.10 -6.10 2.79
CA ALA A 49 -10.14 -6.65 3.65
C ALA A 49 -9.63 -7.82 4.50
N GLU A 50 -8.85 -8.72 3.90
CA GLU A 50 -8.23 -9.85 4.60
C GLU A 50 -7.20 -9.38 5.63
N LEU A 51 -6.32 -8.44 5.25
CA LEU A 51 -5.32 -7.88 6.15
C LEU A 51 -5.96 -7.18 7.36
N ALA A 52 -7.01 -6.37 7.13
CA ALA A 52 -7.76 -5.69 8.17
C ALA A 52 -8.41 -6.67 9.16
N LYS A 53 -8.97 -7.77 8.64
CA LYS A 53 -9.56 -8.84 9.46
C LYS A 53 -8.48 -9.57 10.28
N LEU A 54 -7.35 -9.91 9.68
CA LEU A 54 -6.24 -10.59 10.35
C LEU A 54 -5.64 -9.76 11.47
N VAL A 55 -5.48 -8.45 11.25
CA VAL A 55 -4.96 -7.54 12.27
C VAL A 55 -6.02 -7.12 13.31
N GLY A 56 -7.30 -7.41 13.06
CA GLY A 56 -8.41 -7.17 13.99
C GLY A 56 -8.72 -5.67 14.18
N ILE A 57 -8.93 -4.94 13.09
CA ILE A 57 -9.38 -3.53 13.13
C ILE A 57 -10.81 -3.45 13.69
N THR A 58 -11.05 -2.48 14.55
CA THR A 58 -12.36 -2.14 15.14
C THR A 58 -12.65 -0.66 14.98
N ALA A 59 -13.86 -0.22 15.32
CA ALA A 59 -14.24 1.20 15.27
C ALA A 59 -13.36 2.11 16.17
N ASP A 60 -12.86 1.56 17.27
CA ASP A 60 -12.00 2.30 18.21
C ASP A 60 -10.53 2.35 17.80
N SER A 61 -10.15 1.66 16.71
CA SER A 61 -8.76 1.59 16.27
C SER A 61 -8.31 2.93 15.69
N SER A 62 -7.12 3.39 16.13
CA SER A 62 -6.34 4.44 15.47
C SER A 62 -5.33 3.77 14.54
N VAL A 63 -5.52 3.93 13.23
CA VAL A 63 -4.75 3.23 12.19
C VAL A 63 -3.81 4.21 11.49
N LEU A 64 -2.53 3.83 11.32
CA LEU A 64 -1.59 4.50 10.42
C LEU A 64 -1.42 3.66 9.14
N ASP A 65 -1.65 4.25 7.98
CA ASP A 65 -1.42 3.66 6.66
C ASP A 65 -0.16 4.28 6.05
N ILE A 66 0.96 3.54 6.05
CA ILE A 66 2.25 4.01 5.53
C ILE A 66 2.36 3.67 4.04
N GLY A 67 2.67 4.69 3.22
CA GLY A 67 2.62 4.59 1.77
C GLY A 67 1.18 4.51 1.27
N SER A 68 0.32 5.37 1.82
CA SER A 68 -1.13 5.35 1.61
C SER A 68 -1.56 5.63 0.16
N GLY A 69 -0.63 6.01 -0.72
CA GLY A 69 -0.91 6.36 -2.10
C GLY A 69 -2.01 7.42 -2.19
N ILE A 70 -3.03 7.16 -3.01
CA ILE A 70 -4.21 8.03 -3.11
C ILE A 70 -5.35 7.65 -2.14
N GLY A 71 -5.04 6.88 -1.08
CA GLY A 71 -5.92 6.65 0.07
C GLY A 71 -6.98 5.55 -0.07
N GLY A 72 -6.82 4.62 -1.00
CA GLY A 72 -7.78 3.52 -1.21
C GLY A 72 -8.00 2.65 0.02
N PRO A 73 -6.95 2.04 0.60
CA PRO A 73 -7.07 1.26 1.83
C PRO A 73 -7.67 2.06 2.98
N ALA A 74 -7.23 3.30 3.19
CA ALA A 74 -7.74 4.16 4.27
C ALA A 74 -9.27 4.38 4.15
N ARG A 75 -9.77 4.69 2.94
CA ARG A 75 -11.22 4.87 2.71
C ARG A 75 -12.00 3.58 2.92
N PHE A 76 -11.47 2.45 2.47
CA PHE A 76 -12.09 1.15 2.71
C PHE A 76 -12.21 0.84 4.20
N LEU A 77 -11.15 1.05 4.98
CA LEU A 77 -11.13 0.80 6.41
C LEU A 77 -12.11 1.67 7.17
N ALA A 78 -12.11 2.97 6.93
CA ALA A 78 -13.04 3.90 7.56
C ALA A 78 -14.51 3.58 7.21
N ALA A 79 -14.80 3.23 5.95
CA ALA A 79 -16.16 2.86 5.53
C ALA A 79 -16.64 1.54 6.15
N THR A 80 -15.74 0.58 6.31
CA THR A 80 -16.10 -0.78 6.74
C THR A 80 -16.15 -0.89 8.27
N TYR A 81 -15.20 -0.27 8.96
CA TYR A 81 -15.02 -0.44 10.41
C TYR A 81 -15.40 0.81 11.23
N GLY A 82 -15.55 1.98 10.61
CA GLY A 82 -15.77 3.24 11.32
C GLY A 82 -14.53 3.76 12.06
N CYS A 83 -13.35 3.19 11.81
CA CYS A 83 -12.11 3.54 12.49
C CYS A 83 -11.51 4.86 11.98
N ARG A 84 -10.61 5.47 12.78
CA ARG A 84 -9.83 6.62 12.34
C ARG A 84 -8.57 6.18 11.62
N VAL A 85 -8.30 6.76 10.45
CA VAL A 85 -7.12 6.43 9.66
C VAL A 85 -6.30 7.69 9.37
N THR A 86 -5.00 7.61 9.64
CA THR A 86 -4.03 8.60 9.17
C THR A 86 -3.19 7.95 8.07
N GLY A 87 -3.23 8.51 6.88
CA GLY A 87 -2.39 8.07 5.76
C GLY A 87 -1.14 8.95 5.64
N VAL A 88 0.01 8.35 5.36
CA VAL A 88 1.23 9.07 5.01
C VAL A 88 1.79 8.54 3.70
N ASP A 89 2.26 9.46 2.86
CA ASP A 89 2.96 9.12 1.62
C ASP A 89 4.09 10.12 1.37
N LEU A 90 5.14 9.67 0.67
CA LEU A 90 6.27 10.53 0.32
C LEU A 90 5.91 11.52 -0.81
N SER A 91 4.91 11.19 -1.64
CA SER A 91 4.43 11.96 -2.78
C SER A 91 3.35 12.94 -2.37
N GLU A 92 3.65 14.24 -2.44
CA GLU A 92 2.67 15.30 -2.18
C GLU A 92 1.47 15.21 -3.13
N SER A 93 1.70 14.91 -4.42
CA SER A 93 0.61 14.76 -5.40
C SER A 93 -0.33 13.59 -5.08
N PHE A 94 0.19 12.51 -4.47
CA PHE A 94 -0.65 11.42 -3.98
C PHE A 94 -1.47 11.84 -2.77
N VAL A 95 -0.86 12.56 -1.83
CA VAL A 95 -1.56 13.09 -0.64
C VAL A 95 -2.67 14.06 -1.03
N GLU A 96 -2.45 14.97 -1.99
CA GLU A 96 -3.47 15.86 -2.53
C GLU A 96 -4.63 15.08 -3.17
N ALA A 97 -4.32 14.10 -4.00
CA ALA A 97 -5.30 13.22 -4.63
C ALA A 97 -6.08 12.40 -3.57
N ALA A 98 -5.41 11.90 -2.53
CA ALA A 98 -6.04 11.17 -1.43
C ALA A 98 -7.05 12.06 -0.69
N ARG A 99 -6.69 13.30 -0.36
CA ARG A 99 -7.59 14.28 0.27
C ARG A 99 -8.80 14.58 -0.61
N TYR A 100 -8.56 14.83 -1.92
CA TYR A 100 -9.64 15.08 -2.88
C TYR A 100 -10.62 13.91 -2.94
N LEU A 101 -10.14 12.68 -3.13
CA LEU A 101 -10.98 11.49 -3.21
C LEU A 101 -11.74 11.21 -1.89
N THR A 102 -11.10 11.47 -0.76
CA THR A 102 -11.71 11.29 0.57
C THR A 102 -12.83 12.29 0.82
N ALA A 103 -12.68 13.53 0.39
CA ALA A 103 -13.76 14.52 0.41
C ALA A 103 -14.93 14.08 -0.49
N ARG A 104 -14.64 13.54 -1.69
CA ARG A 104 -15.64 13.00 -2.64
C ARG A 104 -16.43 11.80 -2.10
N THR A 105 -15.87 11.06 -1.14
CA THR A 105 -16.54 9.93 -0.46
C THR A 105 -17.17 10.32 0.88
N GLY A 106 -17.06 11.59 1.30
CA GLY A 106 -17.65 12.08 2.56
C GLY A 106 -16.99 11.53 3.82
N GLN A 107 -15.70 11.17 3.77
CA GLN A 107 -15.00 10.49 4.87
C GLN A 107 -13.93 11.36 5.57
N SER A 108 -13.92 12.68 5.31
CA SER A 108 -12.89 13.60 5.83
C SER A 108 -12.86 13.70 7.37
N ASP A 109 -13.95 13.34 8.05
CA ASP A 109 -14.01 13.34 9.51
C ASP A 109 -13.28 12.16 10.17
N LEU A 110 -13.07 11.08 9.41
CA LEU A 110 -12.42 9.86 9.88
C LEU A 110 -11.00 9.70 9.34
N ILE A 111 -10.66 10.35 8.21
CA ILE A 111 -9.41 10.12 7.51
C ILE A 111 -8.64 11.42 7.32
N SER A 112 -7.37 11.41 7.66
CA SER A 112 -6.43 12.49 7.36
C SER A 112 -5.24 11.97 6.57
N PHE A 113 -4.61 12.85 5.75
CA PHE A 113 -3.39 12.51 5.01
C PHE A 113 -2.35 13.60 5.15
N GLN A 114 -1.07 13.19 5.20
CA GLN A 114 0.05 14.14 5.17
C GLN A 114 1.24 13.58 4.43
N THR A 115 2.01 14.46 3.81
CA THR A 115 3.27 14.11 3.18
C THR A 115 4.30 13.84 4.27
N ALA A 116 4.87 12.63 4.30
CA ALA A 116 5.88 12.25 5.28
C ALA A 116 6.81 11.15 4.76
N ASN A 117 8.02 11.12 5.33
CA ASN A 117 8.97 10.04 5.13
C ASN A 117 8.72 8.93 6.16
N ALA A 118 8.56 7.68 5.72
CA ALA A 118 8.39 6.53 6.60
C ALA A 118 9.58 6.26 7.53
N LEU A 119 10.76 6.84 7.26
CA LEU A 119 11.95 6.76 8.11
C LEU A 119 12.00 7.84 9.20
N GLU A 120 11.06 8.80 9.18
CA GLU A 120 10.96 9.91 10.13
C GLU A 120 9.51 10.35 10.20
N LEU A 121 8.69 9.57 10.91
CA LEU A 121 7.25 9.81 10.99
C LEU A 121 6.94 10.99 11.93
N PRO A 122 6.10 11.95 11.51
CA PRO A 122 5.81 13.17 12.29
C PRO A 122 4.77 12.93 13.39
N PHE A 123 4.88 11.81 14.09
CA PHE A 123 3.99 11.41 15.18
C PHE A 123 4.77 11.12 16.46
N GLY A 124 4.12 11.34 17.60
CA GLY A 124 4.66 10.93 18.90
C GLY A 124 4.72 9.41 19.06
N ASP A 125 5.50 8.97 20.04
CA ASP A 125 5.60 7.57 20.42
C ASP A 125 4.23 7.05 20.89
N GLY A 126 3.90 5.80 20.56
CA GLY A 126 2.70 5.14 21.04
C GLY A 126 1.39 5.80 20.61
N THR A 127 1.32 6.34 19.40
CA THR A 127 0.12 7.04 18.88
C THR A 127 -0.93 6.10 18.31
N PHE A 128 -0.52 5.02 17.64
CA PHE A 128 -1.42 4.17 16.85
C PHE A 128 -1.62 2.78 17.46
N ASP A 129 -2.82 2.23 17.31
CA ASP A 129 -3.15 0.86 17.68
C ASP A 129 -2.69 -0.13 16.59
N VAL A 130 -2.77 0.30 15.33
CA VAL A 130 -2.42 -0.50 14.15
C VAL A 130 -1.61 0.34 13.17
N VAL A 131 -0.55 -0.25 12.62
CA VAL A 131 0.15 0.28 11.44
C VAL A 131 0.00 -0.70 10.29
N LEU A 132 -0.37 -0.19 9.12
CA LEU A 132 -0.46 -0.94 7.87
C LEU A 132 0.65 -0.52 6.90
N LEU A 133 1.13 -1.49 6.12
CA LEU A 133 2.10 -1.29 5.05
C LEU A 133 1.80 -2.26 3.92
N GLN A 134 1.37 -1.74 2.78
CA GLN A 134 0.92 -2.55 1.65
C GLN A 134 1.67 -2.17 0.36
N HIS A 135 2.55 -3.04 -0.14
CA HIS A 135 3.41 -2.83 -1.33
C HIS A 135 4.28 -1.56 -1.23
N VAL A 136 4.91 -1.36 -0.09
CA VAL A 136 5.73 -0.16 0.19
C VAL A 136 7.17 -0.50 0.51
N ALA A 137 7.41 -1.56 1.31
CA ALA A 137 8.73 -1.82 1.86
C ALA A 137 9.80 -1.99 0.77
N MET A 138 9.47 -2.55 -0.40
CA MET A 138 10.43 -2.73 -1.51
C MET A 138 11.03 -1.41 -2.05
N ASN A 139 10.45 -0.26 -1.74
CA ASN A 139 10.97 1.06 -2.09
C ASN A 139 12.00 1.59 -1.08
N ILE A 140 12.17 0.94 0.09
CA ILE A 140 12.91 1.47 1.23
C ILE A 140 14.14 0.61 1.48
N ALA A 141 15.34 1.16 1.31
CA ALA A 141 16.59 0.45 1.56
C ALA A 141 16.89 0.28 3.06
N ASP A 142 16.63 1.31 3.87
CA ASP A 142 16.82 1.25 5.33
C ASP A 142 15.61 0.58 6.02
N ARG A 143 15.56 -0.75 5.94
CA ARG A 143 14.53 -1.55 6.59
C ARG A 143 14.57 -1.46 8.10
N ALA A 144 15.76 -1.33 8.67
CA ALA A 144 15.92 -1.20 10.12
C ALA A 144 15.35 0.14 10.61
N GLY A 145 15.60 1.23 9.90
CA GLY A 145 15.00 2.54 10.15
C GLY A 145 13.48 2.50 10.05
N LEU A 146 12.94 1.92 8.97
CA LEU A 146 11.50 1.77 8.76
C LEU A 146 10.83 1.05 9.95
N TYR A 147 11.33 -0.13 10.31
CA TYR A 147 10.68 -0.93 11.35
C TYR A 147 10.87 -0.34 12.76
N ARG A 148 11.95 0.39 13.03
CA ARG A 148 12.10 1.17 14.27
C ARG A 148 11.06 2.29 14.37
N GLU A 149 10.83 3.04 13.29
CA GLU A 149 9.80 4.09 13.26
C GLU A 149 8.39 3.52 13.42
N ILE A 150 8.06 2.41 12.74
CA ILE A 150 6.80 1.69 12.94
C ILE A 150 6.65 1.28 14.41
N ARG A 151 7.71 0.73 15.02
CA ARG A 151 7.68 0.32 16.43
C ARG A 151 7.50 1.50 17.38
N ARG A 152 8.14 2.63 17.10
CA ARG A 152 8.06 3.84 17.91
C ARG A 152 6.64 4.42 17.95
N VAL A 153 5.98 4.52 16.80
CA VAL A 153 4.64 5.13 16.71
C VAL A 153 3.52 4.20 17.16
N LEU A 154 3.77 2.89 17.28
CA LEU A 154 2.82 1.93 17.80
C LEU A 154 2.73 1.97 19.32
N LYS A 155 1.52 1.92 19.86
CA LYS A 155 1.26 1.69 21.29
C LYS A 155 1.90 0.38 21.76
N SER A 156 2.11 0.26 23.05
CA SER A 156 2.47 -1.03 23.65
C SER A 156 1.39 -2.06 23.34
N GLY A 157 1.80 -3.23 22.83
CA GLY A 157 0.87 -4.25 22.35
C GLY A 157 0.16 -3.92 21.03
N GLY A 158 0.50 -2.80 20.40
CA GLY A 158 0.00 -2.44 19.08
C GLY A 158 0.42 -3.43 18.00
N ARG A 159 -0.24 -3.40 16.85
CA ARG A 159 -0.07 -4.40 15.79
C ARG A 159 0.41 -3.76 14.50
N PHE A 160 1.42 -4.37 13.90
CA PHE A 160 1.90 -4.04 12.56
C PHE A 160 1.46 -5.12 11.59
N ALA A 161 0.77 -4.73 10.53
CA ALA A 161 0.34 -5.64 9.47
C ALA A 161 0.93 -5.20 8.13
N MET A 162 1.47 -6.17 7.40
CA MET A 162 2.03 -5.94 6.08
C MET A 162 1.46 -6.90 5.04
N PHE A 163 1.34 -6.40 3.81
CA PHE A 163 1.07 -7.15 2.60
C PHE A 163 2.05 -6.68 1.53
N ASP A 164 3.07 -7.47 1.21
CA ASP A 164 4.18 -6.97 0.39
C ASP A 164 4.74 -8.03 -0.56
N VAL A 165 5.38 -7.55 -1.63
CA VAL A 165 6.12 -8.40 -2.55
C VAL A 165 7.47 -8.76 -1.94
N VAL A 166 7.86 -10.02 -2.05
CA VAL A 166 9.12 -10.55 -1.54
C VAL A 166 9.91 -11.28 -2.64
N LEU A 167 11.23 -11.36 -2.49
CA LEU A 167 12.05 -12.23 -3.33
C LEU A 167 11.75 -13.70 -3.03
N ASN A 168 11.66 -14.52 -4.08
CA ASN A 168 11.51 -15.96 -3.95
C ASN A 168 12.63 -16.72 -4.71
N GLY A 169 12.66 -16.67 -6.03
CA GLY A 169 13.62 -17.44 -6.85
C GLY A 169 14.55 -16.62 -7.72
N GLY A 170 14.45 -15.27 -7.70
CA GLY A 170 15.29 -14.42 -8.54
C GLY A 170 14.84 -12.97 -8.60
N GLU A 171 15.54 -12.16 -9.36
CA GLU A 171 15.17 -10.77 -9.60
C GLU A 171 13.91 -10.67 -10.48
N PRO A 172 13.06 -9.64 -10.27
CA PRO A 172 11.91 -9.40 -11.13
C PRO A 172 12.33 -9.01 -12.56
N HIS A 173 11.41 -9.16 -13.50
CA HIS A 173 11.54 -8.56 -14.83
C HIS A 173 11.26 -7.07 -14.74
N TYR A 174 12.30 -6.24 -14.79
CA TYR A 174 12.15 -4.78 -14.82
C TYR A 174 11.68 -4.27 -16.19
N PRO A 175 10.94 -3.11 -16.23
CA PRO A 175 10.48 -2.34 -15.09
C PRO A 175 9.26 -2.99 -14.40
N VAL A 176 9.13 -2.76 -13.09
CA VAL A 176 8.00 -3.19 -12.24
C VAL A 176 7.30 -1.96 -11.62
N PRO A 177 6.09 -2.09 -11.04
CA PRO A 177 5.34 -0.93 -10.53
C PRO A 177 6.10 -0.03 -9.56
N TRP A 178 7.06 -0.54 -8.81
CA TRP A 178 7.84 0.23 -7.83
C TRP A 178 9.25 0.61 -8.29
N ALA A 179 9.77 0.04 -9.37
CA ALA A 179 11.15 0.26 -9.79
C ALA A 179 11.34 0.10 -11.30
N ARG A 180 12.05 1.03 -11.90
CA ARG A 180 12.46 0.92 -13.31
C ARG A 180 13.62 -0.06 -13.51
N THR A 181 14.49 -0.19 -12.50
CA THR A 181 15.70 -1.01 -12.53
C THR A 181 15.99 -1.61 -11.15
N ALA A 182 16.93 -2.55 -11.07
CA ALA A 182 17.34 -3.20 -9.82
C ALA A 182 17.90 -2.21 -8.77
N GLN A 183 18.49 -1.09 -9.20
CA GLN A 183 19.11 -0.12 -8.29
C GLN A 183 18.11 0.59 -7.36
N THR A 184 16.82 0.62 -7.73
CA THR A 184 15.75 1.25 -6.93
C THR A 184 14.77 0.24 -6.33
N SER A 185 15.12 -1.06 -6.37
CA SER A 185 14.31 -2.15 -5.84
C SER A 185 15.03 -2.83 -4.68
N PHE A 186 14.46 -2.73 -3.48
CA PHE A 186 15.08 -3.23 -2.24
C PHE A 186 14.30 -4.41 -1.66
N LEU A 187 13.94 -5.36 -2.50
CA LEU A 187 13.22 -6.57 -2.09
C LEU A 187 14.05 -7.42 -1.12
N LEU A 188 13.39 -7.98 -0.14
CA LEU A 188 13.94 -9.02 0.75
C LEU A 188 13.14 -10.32 0.57
N THR A 189 13.71 -11.44 0.95
CA THR A 189 12.96 -12.69 1.09
C THR A 189 12.00 -12.61 2.27
N ALA A 190 10.98 -13.48 2.32
CA ALA A 190 10.05 -13.54 3.43
C ALA A 190 10.77 -13.72 4.79
N ASN A 191 11.78 -14.61 4.84
CA ASN A 191 12.57 -14.84 6.06
C ASN A 191 13.39 -13.60 6.46
N ALA A 192 14.09 -12.97 5.52
CA ALA A 192 14.88 -11.77 5.82
C ALA A 192 13.98 -10.60 6.27
N THR A 193 12.77 -10.49 5.71
CA THR A 193 11.77 -9.50 6.12
C THR A 193 11.32 -9.76 7.55
N ARG A 194 10.95 -11.00 7.88
CA ARG A 194 10.57 -11.40 9.24
C ARG A 194 11.67 -11.07 10.26
N GLU A 195 12.91 -11.51 9.99
CA GLU A 195 14.04 -11.27 10.88
C GLU A 195 14.34 -9.79 11.10
N ALA A 196 14.18 -8.96 10.06
CA ALA A 196 14.39 -7.52 10.19
C ALA A 196 13.33 -6.87 11.08
N ILE A 197 12.07 -7.32 10.99
CA ILE A 197 10.97 -6.84 11.83
C ILE A 197 11.15 -7.32 13.28
N GLU A 198 11.49 -8.57 13.48
CA GLU A 198 11.72 -9.13 14.84
C GLU A 198 12.87 -8.42 15.56
N ARG A 199 13.97 -8.08 14.85
CA ARG A 199 15.08 -7.27 15.41
C ARG A 199 14.65 -5.86 15.84
N ALA A 200 13.56 -5.34 15.28
CA ALA A 200 13.00 -4.05 15.67
C ALA A 200 12.06 -4.11 16.90
N GLY A 201 11.93 -5.28 17.57
CA GLY A 201 11.12 -5.45 18.78
C GLY A 201 9.67 -5.85 18.47
N PHE A 202 9.49 -6.74 17.50
CA PHE A 202 8.21 -7.32 17.17
C PHE A 202 8.23 -8.85 17.32
N ARG A 203 7.07 -9.42 17.54
CA ARG A 203 6.84 -10.86 17.49
C ARG A 203 5.79 -11.17 16.43
N GLN A 204 6.11 -12.05 15.49
CA GLN A 204 5.18 -12.48 14.46
C GLN A 204 4.01 -13.27 15.07
N SER A 205 2.79 -12.94 14.69
CA SER A 205 1.55 -13.64 15.08
C SER A 205 0.88 -14.34 13.91
N VAL A 206 1.01 -13.78 12.69
CA VAL A 206 0.47 -14.36 11.45
C VAL A 206 1.54 -14.31 10.37
N SER A 207 1.59 -15.36 9.55
CA SER A 207 2.38 -15.41 8.31
C SER A 207 1.63 -16.24 7.29
N GLN A 208 1.36 -15.67 6.12
CA GLN A 208 0.67 -16.32 5.01
C GLN A 208 1.43 -16.05 3.71
N ASP A 209 1.63 -17.09 2.92
CA ASP A 209 2.12 -16.97 1.55
C ASP A 209 0.91 -16.78 0.61
N ASP A 210 0.75 -15.57 0.10
CA ASP A 210 -0.34 -15.19 -0.81
C ASP A 210 0.09 -15.25 -2.29
N THR A 211 1.19 -15.91 -2.59
CA THR A 211 1.77 -15.96 -3.94
C THR A 211 0.80 -16.58 -4.94
N GLU A 212 0.16 -17.71 -4.61
CA GLU A 212 -0.81 -18.35 -5.51
C GLU A 212 -2.05 -17.48 -5.72
N ALA A 213 -2.58 -16.85 -4.66
CA ALA A 213 -3.70 -15.93 -4.79
C ALA A 213 -3.35 -14.69 -5.66
N ALA A 214 -2.10 -14.21 -5.60
CA ALA A 214 -1.64 -13.15 -6.47
C ALA A 214 -1.49 -13.60 -7.94
N LYS A 215 -1.03 -14.84 -8.19
CA LYS A 215 -0.99 -15.43 -9.54
C LYS A 215 -2.38 -15.55 -10.13
N ASP A 216 -3.35 -16.06 -9.36
CA ASP A 216 -4.76 -16.18 -9.78
C ASP A 216 -5.35 -14.82 -10.12
N PHE A 217 -5.05 -13.79 -9.32
CA PHE A 217 -5.47 -12.42 -9.62
C PHE A 217 -4.96 -11.94 -10.99
N PHE A 218 -3.68 -12.14 -11.30
CA PHE A 218 -3.13 -11.76 -12.61
C PHE A 218 -3.67 -12.63 -13.75
N ALA A 219 -3.96 -13.90 -13.52
CA ALA A 219 -4.59 -14.79 -14.50
C ALA A 219 -6.02 -14.30 -14.84
N GLN A 220 -6.80 -13.92 -13.81
CA GLN A 220 -8.14 -13.36 -14.00
C GLN A 220 -8.12 -12.02 -14.73
N LEU A 221 -7.21 -11.10 -14.37
CA LEU A 221 -7.05 -9.83 -15.11
C LEU A 221 -6.75 -10.04 -16.58
N ARG A 222 -5.90 -11.02 -16.89
CA ARG A 222 -5.56 -11.36 -18.29
C ARG A 222 -6.76 -11.94 -19.05
N ALA A 223 -7.54 -12.79 -18.38
CA ALA A 223 -8.73 -13.40 -18.99
C ALA A 223 -9.88 -12.41 -19.18
N SER A 224 -10.03 -11.44 -18.27
CA SER A 224 -11.12 -10.45 -18.31
C SER A 224 -10.87 -9.29 -19.29
N GLY A 225 -9.66 -9.19 -19.86
CA GLY A 225 -9.26 -8.03 -20.66
C GLY A 225 -8.95 -6.79 -19.83
N PRO A 226 -8.69 -5.63 -20.47
CA PRO A 226 -8.34 -4.42 -19.76
C PRO A 226 -9.48 -3.99 -18.81
N PRO A 227 -9.12 -3.57 -17.56
CA PRO A 227 -10.12 -3.11 -16.61
C PRO A 227 -10.84 -1.85 -17.11
N PRO A 228 -12.11 -1.65 -16.72
CA PRO A 228 -12.85 -0.46 -17.09
C PRO A 228 -12.16 0.82 -16.57
N THR A 229 -12.32 1.91 -17.29
CA THR A 229 -11.85 3.23 -16.85
C THR A 229 -12.92 3.86 -15.92
N PRO A 230 -12.51 4.53 -14.80
CA PRO A 230 -11.13 4.79 -14.39
C PRO A 230 -10.47 3.59 -13.68
N ASN A 231 -9.17 3.40 -13.91
CA ASN A 231 -8.35 2.37 -13.29
C ASN A 231 -6.95 2.91 -12.95
N LEU A 232 -6.09 2.07 -12.38
CA LEU A 232 -4.72 2.44 -11.97
C LEU A 232 -3.88 3.10 -13.07
N GLY A 233 -4.14 2.86 -14.35
CA GLY A 233 -3.45 3.52 -15.46
C GLY A 233 -3.64 5.04 -15.47
N VAL A 234 -4.75 5.56 -14.95
CA VAL A 234 -4.97 7.01 -14.78
C VAL A 234 -3.96 7.61 -13.80
N VAL A 235 -3.57 6.86 -12.77
CA VAL A 235 -2.66 7.29 -11.71
C VAL A 235 -1.20 7.03 -12.09
N MET A 236 -0.90 5.80 -12.48
CA MET A 236 0.46 5.30 -12.73
C MET A 236 1.01 5.64 -14.12
N GLY A 237 0.14 6.13 -15.01
CA GLY A 237 0.52 6.53 -16.36
C GLY A 237 0.46 5.40 -17.39
N PRO A 238 0.83 5.74 -18.66
CA PRO A 238 0.63 4.86 -19.82
C PRO A 238 1.46 3.57 -19.78
N ASP A 239 2.58 3.56 -19.07
CA ASP A 239 3.47 2.39 -18.95
C ASP A 239 2.93 1.34 -17.96
N PHE A 240 1.90 1.67 -17.20
CA PHE A 240 1.39 0.78 -16.14
C PHE A 240 1.07 -0.65 -16.61
N PRO A 241 0.47 -0.88 -17.79
CA PRO A 241 0.23 -2.22 -18.29
C PRO A 241 1.52 -3.06 -18.42
N GLN A 242 2.62 -2.45 -18.85
CA GLN A 242 3.93 -3.13 -18.93
C GLN A 242 4.46 -3.44 -17.52
N LEU A 243 4.39 -2.48 -16.61
CA LEU A 243 4.87 -2.65 -15.22
C LEU A 243 4.11 -3.78 -14.52
N ALA A 244 2.79 -3.77 -14.61
CA ALA A 244 1.93 -4.82 -14.05
C ALA A 244 2.14 -6.17 -14.72
N GLY A 245 2.32 -6.19 -16.05
CA GLY A 245 2.63 -7.39 -16.82
C GLY A 245 3.94 -8.06 -16.38
N ASN A 246 5.00 -7.27 -16.16
CA ASN A 246 6.29 -7.75 -15.68
C ASN A 246 6.21 -8.28 -14.24
N LEU A 247 5.43 -7.64 -13.37
CA LEU A 247 5.15 -8.16 -12.02
C LEU A 247 4.44 -9.51 -12.08
N GLY A 248 3.36 -9.60 -12.85
CA GLY A 248 2.61 -10.84 -13.04
C GLY A 248 3.48 -11.97 -13.61
N ARG A 249 4.31 -11.67 -14.61
CA ARG A 249 5.28 -12.61 -15.17
C ARG A 249 6.29 -13.09 -14.13
N SER A 250 6.84 -12.18 -13.32
CA SER A 250 7.82 -12.51 -12.29
C SER A 250 7.23 -13.40 -11.19
N LEU A 251 5.94 -13.21 -10.83
CA LEU A 251 5.21 -14.09 -9.93
C LEU A 251 4.98 -15.47 -10.55
N MET A 252 4.51 -15.53 -11.80
CA MET A 252 4.27 -16.81 -12.49
C MET A 252 5.54 -17.65 -12.65
N GLU A 253 6.70 -17.03 -12.86
CA GLU A 253 7.99 -17.69 -12.96
C GLU A 253 8.60 -18.04 -11.58
N GLY A 254 7.93 -17.72 -10.46
CA GLY A 254 8.42 -18.00 -9.11
C GLY A 254 9.61 -17.15 -8.69
N ARG A 255 9.89 -16.05 -9.38
CA ARG A 255 10.97 -15.09 -9.01
C ARG A 255 10.58 -14.28 -7.78
N LEU A 256 9.30 -13.94 -7.68
CA LEU A 256 8.69 -13.18 -6.60
C LEU A 256 7.63 -14.00 -5.88
N GLY A 257 7.41 -13.66 -4.64
CA GLY A 257 6.28 -14.09 -3.82
C GLY A 257 5.52 -12.90 -3.26
N VAL A 258 4.41 -13.18 -2.59
CA VAL A 258 3.61 -12.19 -1.85
C VAL A 258 3.41 -12.68 -0.43
N LEU A 259 3.74 -11.84 0.53
CA LEU A 259 3.69 -12.13 1.96
C LEU A 259 2.63 -11.28 2.64
N THR A 260 1.69 -11.93 3.33
CA THR A 260 0.86 -11.31 4.36
C THR A 260 1.39 -11.69 5.73
N ALA A 261 1.66 -10.71 6.58
CA ALA A 261 2.11 -10.96 7.94
C ALA A 261 1.56 -9.95 8.94
N VAL A 262 1.32 -10.41 10.15
CA VAL A 262 0.95 -9.57 11.31
C VAL A 262 1.95 -9.79 12.43
N PHE A 263 2.37 -8.69 13.02
CA PHE A 263 3.33 -8.64 14.13
C PHE A 263 2.74 -7.84 15.28
N GLN A 264 3.07 -8.24 16.50
CA GLN A 264 2.73 -7.52 17.72
C GLN A 264 3.98 -6.85 18.27
N SER A 265 3.85 -5.58 18.67
CA SER A 265 4.93 -4.86 19.35
C SER A 265 5.16 -5.46 20.74
N THR A 266 6.40 -5.83 21.06
CA THR A 266 6.82 -6.37 22.37
C THR A 266 7.25 -5.28 23.32
#